data_036c1709e22687ea446c3712cc27e9fd
#
_entry.id   036c1709e22687ea446c3712cc27e9fd
#
_cell.length_a   1.000
_cell.length_b   1.000
_cell.length_c   1.000
_cell.angle_alpha   90.00
_cell.angle_beta   90.00
_cell.angle_gamma   90.00
#
_symmetry.space_group_name_H-M   'P 1'
#
loop_
_entity.id
_entity.type
_entity.pdbx_description
1 polymer ?
#
loop_
_entity_poly.entity_id
_entity_poly.type
_entity_poly.pdbx_seq_one_letter_code
_entity_poly.pdbx_strand_id
1 'polypeptide(L)'
;MASEPKLTSGRKELGYLLSRARSSFAYFQPLKDAEVSIKEGMFVTINSKQGLTYLAEITEISHYNEYYERGEIWAEALREGLLPPEEVARRFTVAAVRILGILTQGGLANADKPPLPGDPVYDATLDDLRPLYRYDLSTGQKPDYYIEVGRMYGYESEDRKLPALIDLRNINMHFAVIGTTGSGKSNTMGKIIEKLGTLGGIGFLKEYKTIPAMIVDANGDYLDYYENPDLVKSYSEVIRLCFEGSEAENKKPYHQNSKLIKIKIDLNAFSPTEIAETIIAIYHSGKLEGAELQLNYLSTLLSDVDRLREKFHLCTRNGEIDYNCVVNEIKENLKKLEELIEEDRKANKVHSATADAVLRALMNFYDLMIKKHKIIPRYGAKATINEDFIDEITNPKSPKLVILDFSTEGATGVDLSVKQFVVGNVLALLFKKFTAYRVKGENRLLLFVIEEAQNYAPNIQVYPVGFSVAKKILASVATQGRKFGLCLGLVTQRPSYVDPIVMSMMNTFIIHRVAPGDVRFVSTVTGGLPRYIERRLTYMEPGLAVLTGQMNVFPYPVFVKIDRRVSHKYSSLT
;
A
#
# COMPACT_ATOMS: atom_id res chain seq x y z
N MET A 1 51.09 -12.84 14.80
CA MET A 1 50.30 -14.10 14.94
C MET A 1 48.87 -13.68 15.19
N ALA A 2 48.05 -13.58 14.13
CA ALA A 2 46.65 -13.27 14.23
C ALA A 2 45.91 -14.61 14.42
N SER A 3 45.12 -14.70 15.49
CA SER A 3 44.31 -15.86 15.82
C SER A 3 43.28 -16.11 14.72
N GLU A 4 43.33 -17.31 14.13
CA GLU A 4 42.31 -17.82 13.22
C GLU A 4 40.92 -17.73 13.88
N PRO A 5 39.87 -17.25 13.16
CA PRO A 5 38.53 -17.35 13.66
C PRO A 5 38.06 -18.80 13.55
N LYS A 6 37.95 -19.49 14.69
CA LYS A 6 37.29 -20.79 14.81
C LYS A 6 35.80 -20.66 14.58
N LEU A 7 35.35 -20.71 13.32
CA LEU A 7 33.94 -20.64 12.93
C LEU A 7 33.51 -21.83 12.05
N THR A 8 34.10 -23.02 12.23
CA THR A 8 33.85 -24.17 11.35
C THR A 8 33.16 -25.38 12.00
N SER A 9 32.69 -25.30 13.24
CA SER A 9 32.00 -26.45 13.85
C SER A 9 30.47 -26.30 13.67
N GLY A 10 29.92 -27.00 12.69
CA GLY A 10 28.47 -27.18 12.53
C GLY A 10 27.84 -26.68 11.22
N ARG A 11 28.59 -26.04 10.32
CA ARG A 11 28.07 -25.60 9.01
C ARG A 11 28.13 -26.73 7.99
N LYS A 12 27.01 -26.97 7.28
CA LYS A 12 26.97 -27.92 6.17
C LYS A 12 27.64 -27.29 4.95
N GLU A 13 28.66 -27.91 4.43
CA GLU A 13 29.30 -27.51 3.18
C GLU A 13 28.37 -27.84 2.00
N LEU A 14 28.18 -26.87 1.11
CA LEU A 14 27.28 -26.98 -0.02
C LEU A 14 27.99 -27.10 -1.35
N GLY A 15 29.24 -26.58 -1.48
CA GLY A 15 29.97 -26.61 -2.73
C GLY A 15 31.13 -25.62 -2.78
N TYR A 16 31.60 -25.31 -3.98
CA TYR A 16 32.76 -24.46 -4.22
C TYR A 16 32.48 -23.43 -5.32
N LEU A 17 33.00 -22.21 -5.14
CA LEU A 17 32.87 -21.15 -6.14
C LEU A 17 33.57 -21.52 -7.45
N LEU A 18 32.89 -21.24 -8.53
CA LEU A 18 33.40 -21.33 -9.88
C LEU A 18 34.18 -20.06 -10.28
N SER A 19 34.79 -20.09 -11.47
CA SER A 19 35.48 -18.94 -12.06
C SER A 19 34.56 -17.74 -12.28
N ARG A 20 35.15 -16.53 -12.33
CA ARG A 20 34.45 -15.24 -12.57
C ARG A 20 33.60 -14.78 -11.38
N ALA A 21 34.01 -15.06 -10.15
CA ALA A 21 33.40 -14.45 -8.98
C ALA A 21 33.57 -12.91 -8.99
N ARG A 22 32.52 -12.18 -8.67
CA ARG A 22 32.49 -10.71 -8.55
C ARG A 22 32.08 -10.32 -7.13
N SER A 23 32.27 -9.08 -6.77
CA SER A 23 31.84 -8.57 -5.44
C SER A 23 30.31 -8.56 -5.24
N SER A 24 29.53 -8.60 -6.31
CA SER A 24 28.07 -8.60 -6.25
C SER A 24 27.43 -9.93 -6.63
N PHE A 25 28.18 -10.80 -7.32
CA PHE A 25 27.62 -12.01 -7.91
C PHE A 25 28.69 -13.07 -8.15
N ALA A 26 28.36 -14.34 -7.92
CA ALA A 26 29.21 -15.48 -8.18
C ALA A 26 28.39 -16.72 -8.57
N TYR A 27 29.08 -17.75 -9.05
CA TYR A 27 28.50 -19.06 -9.28
C TYR A 27 29.25 -20.09 -8.41
N PHE A 28 28.52 -21.09 -7.93
CA PHE A 28 29.15 -22.22 -7.29
C PHE A 28 28.64 -23.55 -7.83
N GLN A 29 29.47 -24.57 -7.78
CA GLN A 29 29.07 -25.93 -8.05
C GLN A 29 28.72 -26.62 -6.74
N PRO A 30 27.45 -27.06 -6.56
CA PRO A 30 27.08 -27.83 -5.39
C PRO A 30 27.77 -29.17 -5.34
N LEU A 31 28.02 -29.64 -4.12
CA LEU A 31 28.41 -31.04 -3.87
C LEU A 31 27.22 -31.95 -4.22
N LYS A 32 27.50 -33.18 -4.65
CA LYS A 32 26.48 -34.14 -5.06
C LYS A 32 25.39 -34.34 -4.01
N ASP A 33 25.75 -34.40 -2.73
CA ASP A 33 24.81 -34.55 -1.61
C ASP A 33 24.05 -33.26 -1.26
N ALA A 34 24.55 -32.13 -1.71
CA ALA A 34 23.91 -30.84 -1.47
C ALA A 34 22.93 -30.43 -2.59
N GLU A 35 23.05 -31.00 -3.80
CA GLU A 35 22.18 -30.66 -4.95
C GLU A 35 20.70 -30.77 -4.64
N VAL A 36 20.28 -31.76 -3.84
CA VAL A 36 18.87 -31.99 -3.48
C VAL A 36 18.39 -31.00 -2.41
N SER A 37 19.29 -30.43 -1.62
CA SER A 37 18.95 -29.59 -0.46
C SER A 37 18.98 -28.10 -0.76
N ILE A 38 19.66 -27.66 -1.81
CA ILE A 38 19.71 -26.24 -2.19
C ILE A 38 18.41 -25.80 -2.87
N LYS A 39 17.99 -24.57 -2.58
CA LYS A 39 16.81 -23.94 -3.16
C LYS A 39 17.07 -22.47 -3.46
N GLU A 40 16.40 -21.93 -4.46
CA GLU A 40 16.38 -20.48 -4.68
C GLU A 40 15.83 -19.75 -3.45
N GLY A 41 16.44 -18.62 -3.11
CA GLY A 41 16.11 -17.84 -1.90
C GLY A 41 16.86 -18.30 -0.64
N MET A 42 17.59 -19.44 -0.67
CA MET A 42 18.44 -19.84 0.45
C MET A 42 19.61 -18.89 0.63
N PHE A 43 19.91 -18.57 1.89
CA PHE A 43 21.13 -17.85 2.27
C PHE A 43 22.29 -18.83 2.46
N VAL A 44 23.45 -18.40 1.97
CA VAL A 44 24.68 -19.16 2.06
C VAL A 44 25.82 -18.26 2.54
N THR A 45 26.84 -18.85 3.16
CA THR A 45 28.06 -18.14 3.47
C THR A 45 29.22 -18.66 2.62
N ILE A 46 30.09 -17.75 2.20
CA ILE A 46 31.28 -18.07 1.42
C ILE A 46 32.50 -17.71 2.28
N ASN A 47 33.28 -18.71 2.65
CA ASN A 47 34.47 -18.50 3.46
C ASN A 47 35.68 -18.36 2.55
N SER A 48 36.12 -17.13 2.32
CA SER A 48 37.25 -16.89 1.44
C SER A 48 38.59 -17.16 2.12
N LYS A 49 39.52 -17.73 1.37
CA LYS A 49 40.92 -17.88 1.77
C LYS A 49 41.60 -16.54 2.10
N GLN A 50 40.97 -15.43 1.79
CA GLN A 50 41.42 -14.08 2.19
C GLN A 50 41.04 -13.73 3.66
N GLY A 51 40.42 -14.65 4.40
CA GLY A 51 39.96 -14.41 5.78
C GLY A 51 38.66 -13.64 5.88
N LEU A 52 37.91 -13.51 4.78
CA LEU A 52 36.60 -12.83 4.71
C LEU A 52 35.49 -13.87 4.62
N THR A 53 34.39 -13.62 5.33
CA THR A 53 33.17 -14.42 5.21
C THR A 53 32.11 -13.57 4.54
N TYR A 54 31.64 -13.99 3.37
CA TYR A 54 30.57 -13.32 2.64
C TYR A 54 29.23 -13.97 2.98
N LEU A 55 28.19 -13.17 3.09
CA LEU A 55 26.80 -13.61 3.09
C LEU A 55 26.25 -13.45 1.68
N ALA A 56 25.58 -14.46 1.17
CA ALA A 56 25.01 -14.47 -0.17
C ALA A 56 23.65 -15.18 -0.18
N GLU A 57 22.88 -15.00 -1.25
CA GLU A 57 21.58 -15.62 -1.49
C GLU A 57 21.61 -16.37 -2.82
N ILE A 58 21.10 -17.59 -2.85
CA ILE A 58 20.94 -18.36 -4.09
C ILE A 58 19.79 -17.74 -4.91
N THR A 59 20.10 -17.27 -6.11
CA THR A 59 19.14 -16.58 -6.99
C THR A 59 18.62 -17.44 -8.12
N GLU A 60 19.40 -18.43 -8.55
CA GLU A 60 19.05 -19.31 -9.67
C GLU A 60 19.80 -20.63 -9.53
N ILE A 61 19.16 -21.73 -9.87
CA ILE A 61 19.77 -23.05 -9.95
C ILE A 61 19.54 -23.59 -11.35
N SER A 62 20.60 -23.99 -12.03
CA SER A 62 20.54 -24.54 -13.38
C SER A 62 21.28 -25.87 -13.48
N HIS A 63 20.75 -26.77 -14.29
CA HIS A 63 21.41 -28.01 -14.66
C HIS A 63 21.93 -27.87 -16.08
N TYR A 64 23.15 -28.27 -16.29
CA TYR A 64 23.83 -28.16 -17.58
C TYR A 64 24.54 -29.46 -17.91
N ASN A 65 24.45 -29.83 -19.18
CA ASN A 65 25.27 -30.91 -19.77
C ASN A 65 25.57 -30.54 -21.22
N GLU A 66 26.85 -30.39 -21.55
CA GLU A 66 27.32 -29.96 -22.86
C GLU A 66 26.86 -30.89 -23.99
N TYR A 67 26.70 -32.19 -23.72
CA TYR A 67 26.30 -33.18 -24.74
C TYR A 67 24.80 -33.08 -25.09
N TYR A 68 24.02 -32.34 -24.32
CA TYR A 68 22.60 -32.07 -24.61
C TYR A 68 22.37 -30.67 -25.20
N GLU A 69 23.43 -29.94 -25.53
CA GLU A 69 23.27 -28.66 -26.23
C GLU A 69 22.67 -28.86 -27.64
N ARG A 70 21.94 -27.87 -28.07
CA ARG A 70 21.30 -27.89 -29.38
C ARG A 70 22.34 -28.02 -30.52
N GLY A 71 22.21 -29.07 -31.35
CA GLY A 71 23.14 -29.36 -32.42
C GLY A 71 24.21 -30.41 -32.07
N GLU A 72 24.29 -30.86 -30.81
CA GLU A 72 25.15 -31.97 -30.43
C GLU A 72 24.49 -33.31 -30.79
N ILE A 73 25.34 -34.33 -31.04
CA ILE A 73 24.91 -35.66 -31.51
C ILE A 73 23.89 -36.29 -30.52
N TRP A 74 24.12 -36.16 -29.24
CA TRP A 74 23.24 -36.73 -28.22
C TRP A 74 21.90 -35.96 -28.08
N ALA A 75 21.87 -34.66 -28.38
CA ALA A 75 20.64 -33.92 -28.46
C ALA A 75 19.71 -34.38 -29.59
N GLU A 76 20.29 -34.83 -30.71
CA GLU A 76 19.53 -35.46 -31.79
C GLU A 76 19.14 -36.90 -31.47
N ALA A 77 20.02 -37.70 -30.87
CA ALA A 77 19.73 -39.07 -30.44
C ALA A 77 18.53 -39.16 -29.44
N LEU A 78 18.33 -38.15 -28.63
CA LEU A 78 17.16 -38.04 -27.74
C LEU A 78 15.82 -38.07 -28.48
N ARG A 79 15.75 -37.62 -29.74
CA ARG A 79 14.52 -37.67 -30.57
C ARG A 79 14.09 -39.10 -30.87
N GLU A 80 15.05 -40.04 -30.85
CA GLU A 80 14.83 -41.46 -31.05
C GLU A 80 14.77 -42.24 -29.74
N GLY A 81 14.77 -41.54 -28.57
CA GLY A 81 14.76 -42.15 -27.23
C GLY A 81 16.10 -42.73 -26.83
N LEU A 82 17.19 -42.43 -27.53
CA LEU A 82 18.52 -42.90 -27.15
C LEU A 82 19.14 -41.98 -26.11
N LEU A 83 19.51 -42.55 -24.97
CA LEU A 83 20.18 -41.82 -23.89
C LEU A 83 21.71 -42.03 -24.00
N PRO A 84 22.55 -41.04 -23.70
CA PRO A 84 23.99 -41.22 -23.62
C PRO A 84 24.34 -42.17 -22.47
N PRO A 85 25.50 -42.89 -22.57
CA PRO A 85 26.01 -43.69 -21.47
C PRO A 85 26.16 -42.86 -20.18
N GLU A 86 25.99 -43.48 -19.01
CA GLU A 86 26.03 -42.78 -17.71
C GLU A 86 27.36 -42.02 -17.49
N GLU A 87 28.44 -42.50 -18.05
CA GLU A 87 29.75 -41.84 -17.95
C GLU A 87 29.78 -40.51 -18.72
N VAL A 88 28.96 -40.37 -19.77
CA VAL A 88 28.85 -39.18 -20.63
C VAL A 88 27.66 -38.29 -20.14
N ALA A 89 26.65 -38.89 -19.54
CA ALA A 89 25.48 -38.22 -19.05
C ALA A 89 25.68 -37.37 -17.78
N ARG A 90 26.91 -36.93 -17.52
CA ARG A 90 27.25 -36.13 -16.34
C ARG A 90 26.55 -34.80 -16.40
N ARG A 91 25.60 -34.63 -15.47
CA ARG A 91 24.89 -33.40 -15.24
C ARG A 91 25.68 -32.50 -14.30
N PHE A 92 25.89 -31.25 -14.68
CA PHE A 92 26.47 -30.23 -13.82
C PHE A 92 25.35 -29.35 -13.27
N THR A 93 25.30 -29.25 -11.95
CA THR A 93 24.41 -28.28 -11.31
C THR A 93 25.21 -27.04 -10.99
N VAL A 94 24.74 -25.88 -11.43
CA VAL A 94 25.32 -24.59 -11.14
C VAL A 94 24.31 -23.74 -10.41
N ALA A 95 24.71 -23.22 -9.25
CA ALA A 95 23.91 -22.28 -8.49
C ALA A 95 24.51 -20.87 -8.59
N ALA A 96 23.69 -19.92 -8.98
CA ALA A 96 24.04 -18.51 -8.98
C ALA A 96 23.75 -17.90 -7.62
N VAL A 97 24.68 -17.11 -7.10
CA VAL A 97 24.51 -16.43 -5.81
C VAL A 97 24.73 -14.93 -5.95
N ARG A 98 23.84 -14.17 -5.34
CA ARG A 98 24.01 -12.73 -5.12
C ARG A 98 24.73 -12.52 -3.81
N ILE A 99 25.87 -11.84 -3.83
CA ILE A 99 26.62 -11.48 -2.64
C ILE A 99 25.95 -10.28 -1.99
N LEU A 100 25.58 -10.40 -0.72
CA LEU A 100 24.85 -9.41 0.06
C LEU A 100 25.81 -8.48 0.82
N GLY A 101 26.97 -9.02 1.21
CA GLY A 101 28.00 -8.29 1.92
C GLY A 101 28.98 -9.20 2.63
N ILE A 102 29.89 -8.59 3.40
CA ILE A 102 30.88 -9.27 4.23
C ILE A 102 30.39 -9.25 5.68
N LEU A 103 30.32 -10.41 6.32
CA LEU A 103 30.00 -10.55 7.73
C LEU A 103 31.15 -10.01 8.59
N THR A 104 30.82 -9.07 9.49
CA THR A 104 31.74 -8.45 10.44
C THR A 104 31.15 -8.50 11.85
N GLN A 105 31.95 -8.24 12.87
CA GLN A 105 31.47 -8.13 14.26
C GLN A 105 30.42 -7.00 14.43
N GLY A 106 30.45 -5.98 13.58
CA GLY A 106 29.52 -4.83 13.60
C GLY A 106 28.30 -4.98 12.72
N GLY A 107 28.15 -6.08 11.99
CA GLY A 107 27.05 -6.31 11.06
C GLY A 107 27.50 -6.73 9.67
N LEU A 108 26.72 -6.34 8.67
CA LEU A 108 27.01 -6.62 7.26
C LEU A 108 27.67 -5.39 6.61
N ALA A 109 28.92 -5.54 6.17
CA ALA A 109 29.68 -4.52 5.43
C ALA A 109 29.55 -4.73 3.92
N ASN A 110 29.78 -3.68 3.12
CA ASN A 110 29.80 -3.80 1.67
C ASN A 110 30.94 -4.72 1.21
N ALA A 111 30.66 -5.56 0.22
CA ALA A 111 31.67 -6.42 -0.40
C ALA A 111 32.46 -5.61 -1.45
N ASP A 112 33.55 -5.01 -1.03
CA ASP A 112 34.50 -4.25 -1.89
C ASP A 112 35.49 -5.16 -2.63
N LYS A 113 35.69 -6.37 -2.14
CA LYS A 113 36.54 -7.39 -2.75
C LYS A 113 35.71 -8.62 -3.13
N PRO A 114 35.95 -9.22 -4.30
CA PRO A 114 35.28 -10.47 -4.67
C PRO A 114 35.86 -11.67 -3.89
N PRO A 115 35.07 -12.71 -3.62
CA PRO A 115 35.59 -13.99 -3.16
C PRO A 115 36.41 -14.68 -4.28
N LEU A 116 37.21 -15.63 -3.91
CA LEU A 116 38.09 -16.32 -4.86
C LEU A 116 37.44 -17.58 -5.46
N PRO A 117 37.71 -17.92 -6.71
CA PRO A 117 37.36 -19.22 -7.25
C PRO A 117 37.93 -20.36 -6.37
N GLY A 118 37.09 -21.37 -6.11
CA GLY A 118 37.42 -22.48 -5.23
C GLY A 118 37.26 -22.18 -3.73
N ASP A 119 36.72 -21.00 -3.36
CA ASP A 119 36.30 -20.75 -1.98
C ASP A 119 35.07 -21.62 -1.64
N PRO A 120 35.02 -22.24 -0.46
CA PRO A 120 33.90 -23.09 -0.05
C PRO A 120 32.67 -22.29 0.30
N VAL A 121 31.53 -22.86 -0.08
CA VAL A 121 30.19 -22.33 0.17
C VAL A 121 29.50 -23.20 1.22
N TYR A 122 28.95 -22.57 2.25
CA TYR A 122 28.27 -23.24 3.36
C TYR A 122 26.83 -22.75 3.47
N ASP A 123 25.98 -23.59 4.04
CA ASP A 123 24.62 -23.18 4.46
C ASP A 123 24.74 -22.11 5.56
N ALA A 124 23.98 -21.02 5.41
CA ALA A 124 23.98 -19.95 6.40
C ALA A 124 23.24 -20.39 7.66
N THR A 125 23.85 -20.16 8.82
CA THR A 125 23.24 -20.39 10.13
C THR A 125 22.36 -19.20 10.54
N LEU A 126 21.52 -19.36 11.57
CA LEU A 126 20.76 -18.25 12.14
C LEU A 126 21.65 -17.12 12.66
N ASP A 127 22.83 -17.48 13.20
CA ASP A 127 23.82 -16.49 13.65
C ASP A 127 24.40 -15.66 12.50
N ASP A 128 24.61 -16.27 11.33
CA ASP A 128 25.05 -15.55 10.14
C ASP A 128 24.01 -14.55 9.62
N LEU A 129 22.73 -14.79 9.91
CA LEU A 129 21.62 -13.92 9.50
C LEU A 129 21.29 -12.84 10.52
N ARG A 130 21.78 -12.97 11.77
CA ARG A 130 21.57 -11.99 12.84
C ARG A 130 21.89 -10.53 12.45
N PRO A 131 22.99 -10.24 11.73
CA PRO A 131 23.28 -8.87 11.29
C PRO A 131 22.19 -8.24 10.40
N LEU A 132 21.44 -9.06 9.65
CA LEU A 132 20.34 -8.60 8.81
C LEU A 132 19.12 -8.20 9.66
N TYR A 133 18.76 -9.05 10.63
CA TYR A 133 17.58 -8.85 11.46
C TYR A 133 17.78 -7.79 12.56
N ARG A 134 19.02 -7.46 12.90
CA ARG A 134 19.38 -6.49 13.95
C ARG A 134 18.85 -6.86 15.35
N TYR A 135 18.54 -8.13 15.59
CA TYR A 135 18.21 -8.70 16.88
C TYR A 135 18.55 -10.19 16.90
N ASP A 136 18.57 -10.79 18.10
CA ASP A 136 18.87 -12.20 18.25
C ASP A 136 17.67 -13.09 17.92
N LEU A 137 17.74 -13.80 16.80
CA LEU A 137 16.70 -14.72 16.34
C LEU A 137 16.52 -15.93 17.27
N SER A 138 17.56 -16.34 18.00
CA SER A 138 17.51 -17.51 18.89
C SER A 138 16.67 -17.26 20.15
N THR A 139 16.64 -16.01 20.64
CA THR A 139 15.83 -15.61 21.80
C THR A 139 14.37 -15.41 21.50
N GLY A 140 14.03 -15.23 20.23
CA GLY A 140 12.66 -14.89 19.78
C GLY A 140 12.17 -13.51 20.24
N GLN A 141 12.98 -12.75 20.98
CA GLN A 141 12.65 -11.42 21.47
C GLN A 141 12.86 -10.37 20.37
N LYS A 142 11.88 -10.25 19.50
CA LYS A 142 11.91 -9.19 18.48
C LYS A 142 11.50 -7.84 19.06
N PRO A 143 12.10 -6.73 18.58
CA PRO A 143 11.65 -5.38 18.92
C PRO A 143 10.16 -5.16 18.59
N ASP A 144 9.44 -4.42 19.43
CA ASP A 144 8.01 -4.12 19.28
C ASP A 144 7.67 -3.24 18.08
N TYR A 145 8.65 -2.62 17.44
CA TYR A 145 8.47 -1.93 16.17
C TYR A 145 8.55 -2.85 14.92
N TYR A 146 8.80 -4.14 15.09
CA TYR A 146 8.70 -5.12 14.01
C TYR A 146 7.38 -5.88 14.10
N ILE A 147 6.65 -5.93 13.00
CA ILE A 147 5.52 -6.85 12.84
C ILE A 147 5.91 -7.99 11.90
N GLU A 148 5.49 -9.19 12.28
CA GLU A 148 5.73 -10.39 11.50
C GLU A 148 4.51 -10.68 10.63
N VAL A 149 4.71 -10.68 9.31
CA VAL A 149 3.63 -10.85 8.33
C VAL A 149 3.66 -12.23 7.64
N GLY A 150 4.70 -13.00 7.87
CA GLY A 150 4.87 -14.31 7.24
C GLY A 150 6.27 -14.87 7.45
N ARG A 151 6.74 -15.64 6.48
CA ARG A 151 8.03 -16.32 6.48
C ARG A 151 8.86 -15.93 5.26
N MET A 152 10.18 -15.96 5.41
CA MET A 152 11.08 -15.91 4.28
C MET A 152 10.89 -17.14 3.40
N TYR A 153 10.84 -16.93 2.10
CA TYR A 153 10.72 -18.03 1.13
C TYR A 153 11.93 -18.98 1.24
N GLY A 154 11.64 -20.28 1.27
CA GLY A 154 12.65 -21.31 1.51
C GLY A 154 12.95 -21.60 3.00
N TYR A 155 12.36 -20.82 3.92
CA TYR A 155 12.51 -20.95 5.38
C TYR A 155 11.17 -21.05 6.09
N GLU A 156 10.26 -21.87 5.52
CA GLU A 156 8.92 -22.07 6.09
C GLU A 156 8.87 -23.24 7.08
N SER A 157 9.84 -24.17 7.05
CA SER A 157 9.87 -25.34 7.93
C SER A 157 10.16 -24.94 9.39
N GLU A 158 9.56 -25.66 10.35
CA GLU A 158 9.71 -25.34 11.78
C GLU A 158 11.19 -25.36 12.24
N ASP A 159 12.03 -26.24 11.68
CA ASP A 159 13.45 -26.36 12.04
C ASP A 159 14.32 -25.17 11.54
N ARG A 160 13.81 -24.40 10.57
CA ARG A 160 14.54 -23.32 9.91
C ARG A 160 13.67 -22.09 9.63
N LYS A 161 12.86 -21.72 10.58
CA LYS A 161 11.89 -20.67 10.44
C LYS A 161 12.49 -19.27 10.53
N LEU A 162 12.46 -18.53 9.42
CA LEU A 162 12.87 -17.14 9.39
C LEU A 162 11.63 -16.23 9.22
N PRO A 163 11.40 -15.28 10.13
CA PRO A 163 10.25 -14.39 10.05
C PRO A 163 10.42 -13.36 8.93
N ALA A 164 9.36 -13.09 8.19
CA ALA A 164 9.26 -11.93 7.30
C ALA A 164 8.74 -10.73 8.12
N LEU A 165 9.59 -9.73 8.31
CA LEU A 165 9.35 -8.60 9.20
C LEU A 165 9.14 -7.30 8.43
N ILE A 166 8.22 -6.48 8.95
CA ILE A 166 7.99 -5.10 8.53
C ILE A 166 8.40 -4.17 9.68
N ASP A 167 9.25 -3.19 9.38
CA ASP A 167 9.73 -2.17 10.31
C ASP A 167 8.76 -0.98 10.34
N LEU A 168 8.01 -0.85 11.42
CA LEU A 168 7.01 0.20 11.61
C LEU A 168 7.61 1.60 11.80
N ARG A 169 8.91 1.73 12.08
CA ARG A 169 9.57 3.04 12.20
C ARG A 169 9.55 3.81 10.88
N ASN A 170 9.41 3.09 9.77
CA ASN A 170 9.35 3.64 8.43
C ASN A 170 7.93 3.66 7.82
N ILE A 171 6.88 3.38 8.61
CA ILE A 171 5.50 3.31 8.09
C ILE A 171 5.03 4.64 7.50
N ASN A 172 5.51 5.76 8.02
CA ASN A 172 5.21 7.10 7.51
C ASN A 172 5.79 7.38 6.12
N MET A 173 6.61 6.47 5.59
CA MET A 173 7.19 6.59 4.24
C MET A 173 6.30 6.02 3.15
N HIS A 174 5.05 5.70 3.46
CA HIS A 174 4.06 5.13 2.54
C HIS A 174 4.48 3.77 1.97
N PHE A 175 3.49 2.94 1.66
CA PHE A 175 3.73 1.64 1.06
C PHE A 175 2.63 1.24 0.08
N ALA A 176 2.93 0.29 -0.80
CA ALA A 176 1.96 -0.26 -1.73
C ALA A 176 1.95 -1.79 -1.67
N VAL A 177 0.75 -2.38 -1.71
CA VAL A 177 0.51 -3.81 -1.90
C VAL A 177 -0.04 -4.01 -3.31
N ILE A 178 0.73 -4.69 -4.14
CA ILE A 178 0.47 -4.82 -5.57
C ILE A 178 0.24 -6.30 -5.91
N GLY A 179 -0.69 -6.58 -6.83
CA GLY A 179 -0.83 -7.93 -7.39
C GLY A 179 -2.18 -8.15 -8.05
N THR A 180 -2.28 -9.16 -8.91
CA THR A 180 -3.53 -9.53 -9.60
C THR A 180 -4.60 -10.03 -8.62
N THR A 181 -5.84 -10.17 -9.09
CA THR A 181 -6.92 -10.78 -8.31
C THR A 181 -6.53 -12.20 -7.87
N GLY A 182 -6.85 -12.57 -6.63
CA GLY A 182 -6.53 -13.88 -6.05
C GLY A 182 -5.05 -14.11 -5.70
N SER A 183 -4.16 -13.11 -5.86
CA SER A 183 -2.73 -13.25 -5.52
C SER A 183 -2.42 -13.14 -4.03
N GLY A 184 -3.34 -12.59 -3.21
CA GLY A 184 -3.18 -12.46 -1.77
C GLY A 184 -3.09 -11.03 -1.22
N LYS A 185 -3.38 -9.98 -2.03
CA LYS A 185 -3.32 -8.56 -1.61
C LYS A 185 -4.12 -8.26 -0.33
N SER A 186 -5.44 -8.56 -0.36
CA SER A 186 -6.32 -8.29 0.79
C SER A 186 -5.94 -9.12 2.02
N ASN A 187 -5.40 -10.34 1.81
CA ASN A 187 -4.81 -11.12 2.90
C ASN A 187 -3.60 -10.42 3.51
N THR A 188 -2.70 -9.91 2.68
CA THR A 188 -1.49 -9.19 3.12
C THR A 188 -1.85 -7.92 3.90
N MET A 189 -2.75 -7.10 3.34
CA MET A 189 -3.17 -5.88 4.03
C MET A 189 -3.92 -6.20 5.32
N GLY A 190 -4.84 -7.18 5.29
CA GLY A 190 -5.53 -7.68 6.48
C GLY A 190 -4.56 -8.20 7.54
N LYS A 191 -3.52 -8.94 7.13
CA LYS A 191 -2.47 -9.40 8.06
C LYS A 191 -1.71 -8.26 8.72
N ILE A 192 -1.40 -7.19 7.98
CA ILE A 192 -0.79 -5.97 8.55
C ILE A 192 -1.72 -5.35 9.60
N ILE A 193 -3.01 -5.20 9.29
CA ILE A 193 -4.01 -4.65 10.22
C ILE A 193 -4.17 -5.53 11.47
N GLU A 194 -4.23 -6.86 11.33
CA GLU A 194 -4.26 -7.79 12.47
C GLU A 194 -3.03 -7.62 13.37
N LYS A 195 -1.85 -7.54 12.76
CA LYS A 195 -0.60 -7.35 13.53
C LYS A 195 -0.56 -6.00 14.23
N LEU A 196 -1.01 -4.92 13.60
CA LEU A 196 -1.21 -3.64 14.26
C LEU A 196 -2.24 -3.76 15.40
N GLY A 197 -3.36 -4.42 15.13
CA GLY A 197 -4.44 -4.64 16.10
C GLY A 197 -4.09 -5.55 17.26
N THR A 198 -2.94 -6.22 17.26
CA THR A 198 -2.47 -7.09 18.35
C THR A 198 -1.23 -6.57 19.07
N LEU A 199 -0.73 -5.37 18.71
CA LEU A 199 0.38 -4.74 19.41
C LEU A 199 0.00 -4.38 20.84
N GLY A 200 0.91 -4.62 21.81
CA GLY A 200 0.75 -4.21 23.21
C GLY A 200 1.31 -2.81 23.51
N GLY A 201 1.81 -2.14 22.48
CA GLY A 201 2.50 -0.86 22.53
C GLY A 201 3.55 -0.78 21.43
N ILE A 202 4.06 0.40 21.15
CA ILE A 202 5.10 0.63 20.14
C ILE A 202 6.24 1.40 20.81
N GLY A 203 7.39 0.75 21.02
CA GLY A 203 8.47 1.28 21.86
C GLY A 203 9.01 2.65 21.45
N PHE A 204 9.01 3.00 20.16
CA PHE A 204 9.41 4.33 19.68
C PHE A 204 8.28 5.37 19.69
N LEU A 205 7.03 4.92 19.92
CA LEU A 205 5.83 5.74 20.06
C LEU A 205 5.18 5.47 21.43
N LYS A 206 5.82 5.88 22.51
CA LYS A 206 5.46 5.54 23.90
C LYS A 206 3.99 5.80 24.27
N GLU A 207 3.32 6.72 23.58
CA GLU A 207 1.93 7.08 23.83
C GLU A 207 0.93 6.20 23.06
N TYR A 208 1.40 5.43 22.07
CA TYR A 208 0.55 4.64 21.19
C TYR A 208 0.48 3.18 21.61
N LYS A 209 -0.74 2.67 21.79
CA LYS A 209 -0.96 1.22 21.89
C LYS A 209 -0.78 0.54 20.53
N THR A 210 -1.30 1.19 19.50
CA THR A 210 -1.13 0.83 18.10
C THR A 210 -1.30 2.06 17.20
N ILE A 211 -1.04 1.91 15.90
CA ILE A 211 -1.21 2.98 14.91
C ILE A 211 -2.69 3.03 14.51
N PRO A 212 -3.41 4.14 14.75
CA PRO A 212 -4.76 4.32 14.24
C PRO A 212 -4.81 4.07 12.74
N ALA A 213 -5.87 3.43 12.25
CA ALA A 213 -6.00 3.13 10.83
C ALA A 213 -7.39 3.47 10.29
N MET A 214 -7.44 3.96 9.05
CA MET A 214 -8.65 4.16 8.28
C MET A 214 -8.50 3.45 6.93
N ILE A 215 -9.48 2.62 6.56
CA ILE A 215 -9.42 1.77 5.37
C ILE A 215 -10.60 2.12 4.46
N VAL A 216 -10.33 2.42 3.21
CA VAL A 216 -11.34 2.46 2.14
C VAL A 216 -11.50 1.03 1.64
N ASP A 217 -12.56 0.37 2.09
CA ASP A 217 -12.85 -1.03 1.79
C ASP A 217 -13.80 -1.13 0.59
N ALA A 218 -13.24 -1.46 -0.57
CA ALA A 218 -14.00 -1.53 -1.80
C ALA A 218 -14.93 -2.74 -1.90
N ASN A 219 -14.57 -3.86 -1.23
CA ASN A 219 -15.19 -5.16 -1.41
C ASN A 219 -15.82 -5.75 -0.14
N GLY A 220 -15.58 -5.16 1.02
CA GLY A 220 -15.99 -5.69 2.32
C GLY A 220 -14.98 -6.66 2.94
N ASP A 221 -13.74 -6.62 2.47
CA ASP A 221 -12.68 -7.55 2.89
C ASP A 221 -12.25 -7.38 4.36
N TYR A 222 -12.60 -6.25 5.00
CA TYR A 222 -12.20 -5.92 6.38
C TYR A 222 -13.37 -5.87 7.36
N LEU A 223 -14.59 -6.18 6.93
CA LEU A 223 -15.78 -6.15 7.78
C LEU A 223 -15.75 -7.18 8.92
N ASP A 224 -14.95 -8.24 8.77
CA ASP A 224 -14.71 -9.21 9.84
C ASP A 224 -14.20 -8.56 11.13
N TYR A 225 -13.38 -7.50 11.02
CA TYR A 225 -12.87 -6.77 12.18
C TYR A 225 -13.95 -5.94 12.89
N TYR A 226 -14.96 -5.49 12.13
CA TYR A 226 -16.12 -4.84 12.71
C TYR A 226 -17.06 -5.84 13.39
N GLU A 227 -17.21 -7.02 12.82
CA GLU A 227 -18.04 -8.09 13.38
C GLU A 227 -17.39 -8.74 14.59
N ASN A 228 -16.06 -8.87 14.59
CA ASN A 228 -15.27 -9.44 15.68
C ASN A 228 -14.05 -8.55 16.02
N PRO A 229 -14.23 -7.48 16.81
CA PRO A 229 -13.14 -6.56 17.20
C PRO A 229 -12.04 -7.22 18.04
N ASP A 230 -12.27 -8.39 18.63
CA ASP A 230 -11.27 -9.13 19.40
C ASP A 230 -10.07 -9.56 18.53
N LEU A 231 -10.26 -9.67 17.22
CA LEU A 231 -9.16 -9.90 16.28
C LEU A 231 -8.15 -8.75 16.24
N VAL A 232 -8.57 -7.55 16.64
CA VAL A 232 -7.79 -6.31 16.59
C VAL A 232 -7.90 -5.50 17.88
N LYS A 233 -7.83 -6.19 19.03
CA LYS A 233 -8.10 -5.68 20.39
C LYS A 233 -7.24 -4.49 20.87
N SER A 234 -6.15 -4.16 20.16
CA SER A 234 -5.36 -2.97 20.49
C SER A 234 -6.04 -1.69 20.03
N TYR A 235 -6.98 -1.78 19.08
CA TYR A 235 -7.91 -0.68 18.80
C TYR A 235 -9.00 -0.64 19.87
N SER A 236 -9.30 0.55 20.37
CA SER A 236 -10.33 0.75 21.39
C SER A 236 -11.75 0.55 20.83
N GLU A 237 -11.93 0.80 19.55
CA GLU A 237 -13.20 0.67 18.84
C GLU A 237 -12.94 0.43 17.34
N VAL A 238 -13.83 -0.33 16.70
CA VAL A 238 -13.87 -0.50 15.25
C VAL A 238 -15.12 0.21 14.72
N ILE A 239 -14.91 1.23 13.90
CA ILE A 239 -15.97 2.07 13.33
C ILE A 239 -16.20 1.68 11.88
N ARG A 240 -17.45 1.30 11.54
CA ARG A 240 -17.90 1.11 10.16
C ARG A 240 -18.64 2.35 9.69
N LEU A 241 -18.19 2.95 8.61
CA LEU A 241 -18.84 4.09 7.94
C LEU A 241 -19.57 3.57 6.70
N CYS A 242 -20.87 3.81 6.60
CA CYS A 242 -21.70 3.40 5.46
C CYS A 242 -22.59 4.54 4.96
N PHE A 243 -23.08 4.40 3.73
CA PHE A 243 -24.06 5.36 3.19
C PHE A 243 -25.44 5.17 3.81
N GLU A 244 -26.17 6.27 3.96
CA GLU A 244 -27.57 6.26 4.41
C GLU A 244 -28.45 5.53 3.38
N GLY A 245 -29.29 4.62 3.85
CA GLY A 245 -30.15 3.78 3.01
C GLY A 245 -29.45 2.53 2.46
N SER A 246 -28.20 2.25 2.85
CA SER A 246 -27.51 1.02 2.51
C SER A 246 -27.99 -0.17 3.34
N GLU A 247 -27.75 -1.40 2.87
CA GLU A 247 -28.09 -2.62 3.60
C GLU A 247 -27.39 -2.72 4.96
N ALA A 248 -26.17 -2.16 5.05
CA ALA A 248 -25.41 -2.09 6.28
C ALA A 248 -26.13 -1.38 7.43
N GLU A 249 -26.97 -0.38 7.11
CA GLU A 249 -27.71 0.40 8.10
C GLU A 249 -28.68 -0.46 8.93
N ASN A 250 -29.18 -1.56 8.34
CA ASN A 250 -30.12 -2.47 9.00
C ASN A 250 -29.43 -3.48 9.92
N LYS A 251 -28.09 -3.56 9.88
CA LYS A 251 -27.31 -4.46 10.69
C LYS A 251 -26.85 -3.79 11.98
N LYS A 252 -27.32 -4.28 13.12
CA LYS A 252 -26.86 -3.79 14.43
C LYS A 252 -25.44 -4.25 14.70
N PRO A 253 -24.62 -3.44 15.40
CA PRO A 253 -23.31 -3.89 15.88
C PRO A 253 -23.51 -5.12 16.77
N TYR A 254 -22.75 -6.18 16.51
CA TYR A 254 -22.77 -7.40 17.30
C TYR A 254 -21.92 -7.31 18.57
N HIS A 255 -21.07 -6.29 18.66
CA HIS A 255 -20.09 -6.14 19.74
C HIS A 255 -20.10 -4.72 20.30
N GLN A 256 -19.84 -4.57 21.62
CA GLN A 256 -19.81 -3.26 22.30
C GLN A 256 -18.73 -2.31 21.77
N ASN A 257 -17.63 -2.87 21.24
CA ASN A 257 -16.51 -2.10 20.68
C ASN A 257 -16.67 -1.87 19.15
N SER A 258 -17.85 -2.12 18.60
CA SER A 258 -18.17 -1.86 17.20
C SER A 258 -19.20 -0.75 17.09
N LYS A 259 -18.97 0.21 16.20
CA LYS A 259 -19.86 1.36 16.00
C LYS A 259 -20.18 1.55 14.51
N LEU A 260 -21.47 1.68 14.19
CA LEU A 260 -21.92 2.00 12.84
C LEU A 260 -22.25 3.50 12.77
N ILE A 261 -21.68 4.18 11.79
CA ILE A 261 -21.89 5.62 11.56
C ILE A 261 -22.25 5.85 10.10
N LYS A 262 -23.25 6.69 9.86
CA LYS A 262 -23.62 7.15 8.50
C LYS A 262 -22.61 8.19 8.01
N ILE A 263 -22.20 8.07 6.75
CA ILE A 263 -21.30 9.02 6.11
C ILE A 263 -22.02 10.36 5.94
N LYS A 264 -21.55 11.39 6.63
CA LYS A 264 -21.89 12.80 6.42
C LYS A 264 -20.58 13.58 6.40
N ILE A 265 -20.25 14.17 5.26
CA ILE A 265 -18.99 14.89 5.04
C ILE A 265 -19.12 16.38 5.31
N ASP A 266 -18.01 17.04 5.58
CA ASP A 266 -17.91 18.48 5.77
C ASP A 266 -17.31 19.16 4.52
N LEU A 267 -18.13 19.89 3.78
CA LEU A 267 -17.66 20.63 2.60
C LEU A 267 -16.62 21.70 2.93
N ASN A 268 -16.61 22.21 4.16
CA ASN A 268 -15.62 23.19 4.60
C ASN A 268 -14.19 22.63 4.72
N ALA A 269 -14.01 21.31 4.52
CA ALA A 269 -12.70 20.69 4.34
C ALA A 269 -12.08 21.03 2.97
N PHE A 270 -12.89 21.40 2.00
CA PHE A 270 -12.46 21.82 0.66
C PHE A 270 -12.36 23.34 0.55
N SER A 271 -11.48 23.81 -0.31
CA SER A 271 -11.51 25.19 -0.80
C SER A 271 -12.69 25.42 -1.76
N PRO A 272 -13.13 26.68 -1.94
CA PRO A 272 -14.18 27.01 -2.92
C PRO A 272 -13.90 26.47 -4.33
N THR A 273 -12.64 26.52 -4.75
CA THR A 273 -12.21 25.99 -6.05
C THR A 273 -12.36 24.46 -6.12
N GLU A 274 -12.01 23.72 -5.07
CA GLU A 274 -12.18 22.27 -5.03
C GLU A 274 -13.65 21.85 -5.00
N ILE A 275 -14.52 22.66 -4.34
CA ILE A 275 -15.96 22.47 -4.39
C ILE A 275 -16.47 22.65 -5.83
N ALA A 276 -16.05 23.73 -6.51
CA ALA A 276 -16.41 24.00 -7.89
C ALA A 276 -15.93 22.91 -8.85
N GLU A 277 -14.65 22.50 -8.73
CA GLU A 277 -14.05 21.38 -9.48
C GLU A 277 -14.90 20.12 -9.35
N THR A 278 -15.33 19.80 -8.12
CA THR A 278 -16.13 18.60 -7.84
C THR A 278 -17.51 18.68 -8.49
N ILE A 279 -18.20 19.80 -8.33
CA ILE A 279 -19.55 20.01 -8.89
C ILE A 279 -19.52 19.85 -10.42
N ILE A 280 -18.58 20.50 -11.06
CA ILE A 280 -18.41 20.46 -12.52
C ILE A 280 -17.96 19.06 -12.99
N ALA A 281 -17.00 18.42 -12.30
CA ALA A 281 -16.53 17.09 -12.65
C ALA A 281 -17.65 16.03 -12.55
N ILE A 282 -18.48 16.08 -11.52
CA ILE A 282 -19.60 15.15 -11.35
C ILE A 282 -20.61 15.31 -12.51
N TYR A 283 -20.91 16.53 -12.89
CA TYR A 283 -21.83 16.80 -14.00
C TYR A 283 -21.31 16.30 -15.35
N HIS A 284 -20.00 16.45 -15.61
CA HIS A 284 -19.36 16.02 -16.84
C HIS A 284 -18.82 14.58 -16.78
N SER A 285 -19.31 13.74 -15.87
CA SER A 285 -18.87 12.34 -15.69
C SER A 285 -17.35 12.20 -15.57
N GLY A 286 -16.71 13.13 -14.86
CA GLY A 286 -15.28 13.15 -14.58
C GLY A 286 -14.42 13.77 -15.68
N LYS A 287 -14.99 14.43 -16.69
CA LYS A 287 -14.22 15.15 -17.71
C LYS A 287 -14.27 16.64 -17.45
N LEU A 288 -13.12 17.29 -17.32
CA LEU A 288 -13.02 18.75 -17.16
C LEU A 288 -12.59 19.45 -18.44
N GLU A 289 -12.13 18.72 -19.45
CA GLU A 289 -11.79 19.27 -20.76
C GLU A 289 -13.01 19.93 -21.39
N GLY A 290 -12.89 21.19 -21.79
CA GLY A 290 -13.98 21.99 -22.33
C GLY A 290 -14.92 22.59 -21.29
N ALA A 291 -14.66 22.40 -19.99
CA ALA A 291 -15.46 22.94 -18.89
C ALA A 291 -14.74 24.07 -18.12
N GLU A 292 -13.62 24.59 -18.63
CA GLU A 292 -12.78 25.57 -17.95
C GLU A 292 -13.55 26.86 -17.63
N LEU A 293 -14.41 27.33 -18.53
CA LEU A 293 -15.21 28.55 -18.30
C LEU A 293 -16.23 28.33 -17.17
N GLN A 294 -16.85 27.16 -17.10
CA GLN A 294 -17.80 26.80 -16.05
C GLN A 294 -17.09 26.70 -14.70
N LEU A 295 -15.92 26.05 -14.68
CA LEU A 295 -15.09 25.88 -13.49
C LEU A 295 -14.62 27.24 -12.96
N ASN A 296 -14.02 28.08 -13.81
CA ASN A 296 -13.52 29.39 -13.43
C ASN A 296 -14.66 30.27 -12.90
N TYR A 297 -15.80 30.29 -13.55
CA TYR A 297 -16.96 31.07 -13.11
C TYR A 297 -17.47 30.59 -11.75
N LEU A 298 -17.72 29.29 -11.59
CA LEU A 298 -18.24 28.74 -10.32
C LEU A 298 -17.23 28.91 -9.19
N SER A 299 -15.93 28.69 -9.46
CA SER A 299 -14.87 28.92 -8.47
C SER A 299 -14.83 30.41 -8.03
N THR A 300 -14.95 31.34 -8.95
CA THR A 300 -14.99 32.78 -8.64
C THR A 300 -16.22 33.13 -7.81
N LEU A 301 -17.41 32.62 -8.19
CA LEU A 301 -18.65 32.83 -7.45
C LEU A 301 -18.57 32.30 -6.02
N LEU A 302 -18.07 31.07 -5.82
CA LEU A 302 -17.91 30.47 -4.49
C LEU A 302 -16.78 31.11 -3.66
N SER A 303 -15.84 31.79 -4.28
CA SER A 303 -14.75 32.51 -3.61
C SER A 303 -15.11 33.94 -3.22
N ASP A 304 -16.20 34.49 -3.74
CA ASP A 304 -16.69 35.86 -3.42
C ASP A 304 -17.41 35.85 -2.06
N VAL A 305 -16.59 35.83 -0.99
CA VAL A 305 -17.06 35.70 0.39
C VAL A 305 -18.00 36.83 0.78
N ASP A 306 -17.76 38.07 0.33
CA ASP A 306 -18.57 39.22 0.72
C ASP A 306 -19.96 39.14 0.08
N ARG A 307 -20.02 38.80 -1.19
CA ARG A 307 -21.28 38.60 -1.90
C ARG A 307 -22.08 37.39 -1.34
N LEU A 308 -21.39 36.31 -0.99
CA LEU A 308 -22.04 35.17 -0.34
C LEU A 308 -22.57 35.53 1.05
N ARG A 309 -21.84 36.30 1.85
CA ARG A 309 -22.33 36.77 3.17
C ARG A 309 -23.60 37.62 3.05
N GLU A 310 -23.64 38.52 2.09
CA GLU A 310 -24.83 39.35 1.83
C GLU A 310 -26.06 38.51 1.48
N LYS A 311 -25.89 37.53 0.58
CA LYS A 311 -26.99 36.68 0.10
C LYS A 311 -27.37 35.56 1.06
N PHE A 312 -26.35 34.97 1.76
CA PHE A 312 -26.47 33.81 2.65
C PHE A 312 -26.11 34.17 4.10
N HIS A 313 -26.62 35.26 4.63
CA HIS A 313 -26.31 35.74 6.00
C HIS A 313 -26.51 34.65 7.10
N LEU A 314 -27.47 33.73 6.93
CA LEU A 314 -27.72 32.62 7.83
C LEU A 314 -26.65 31.48 7.74
N CYS A 315 -25.86 31.44 6.65
CA CYS A 315 -24.85 30.45 6.42
C CYS A 315 -23.43 30.96 6.81
N THR A 316 -23.34 31.91 7.73
CA THR A 316 -22.07 32.45 8.22
C THR A 316 -21.82 32.00 9.65
N ARG A 317 -20.66 31.41 9.92
CA ARG A 317 -20.18 31.01 11.26
C ARG A 317 -18.86 31.71 11.56
N ASN A 318 -18.77 32.41 12.68
CA ASN A 318 -17.54 33.10 13.10
C ASN A 318 -16.91 33.99 12.00
N GLY A 319 -17.72 34.56 11.12
CA GLY A 319 -17.25 35.36 10.00
C GLY A 319 -16.81 34.60 8.75
N GLU A 320 -16.90 33.27 8.76
CA GLU A 320 -16.62 32.41 7.61
C GLU A 320 -17.88 31.84 7.00
N ILE A 321 -17.86 31.57 5.70
CA ILE A 321 -18.96 30.92 4.98
C ILE A 321 -18.99 29.42 5.31
N ASP A 322 -20.16 28.94 5.72
CA ASP A 322 -20.43 27.51 5.85
C ASP A 322 -20.99 26.97 4.52
N TYR A 323 -20.11 26.34 3.72
CA TYR A 323 -20.47 25.78 2.42
C TYR A 323 -21.44 24.61 2.53
N ASN A 324 -21.49 23.88 3.65
CA ASN A 324 -22.54 22.90 3.89
C ASN A 324 -23.92 23.57 3.86
N CYS A 325 -24.03 24.74 4.45
CA CYS A 325 -25.27 25.52 4.45
C CYS A 325 -25.60 26.10 3.06
N VAL A 326 -24.61 26.72 2.40
CA VAL A 326 -24.80 27.35 1.07
C VAL A 326 -25.31 26.35 0.03
N VAL A 327 -24.80 25.12 0.05
CA VAL A 327 -25.13 24.07 -0.94
C VAL A 327 -26.30 23.19 -0.48
N ASN A 328 -26.64 23.14 0.81
CA ASN A 328 -27.45 22.08 1.41
C ASN A 328 -28.94 22.36 1.41
N GLU A 329 -29.43 23.56 1.63
CA GLU A 329 -30.88 23.70 1.76
C GLU A 329 -31.53 24.32 0.54
N ILE A 330 -32.08 23.32 -0.11
CA ILE A 330 -33.46 23.32 -0.36
C ILE A 330 -33.79 24.49 -1.25
N LYS A 331 -34.54 24.23 -2.17
CA LYS A 331 -35.22 25.19 -3.08
C LYS A 331 -34.93 26.70 -2.85
N GLU A 332 -34.69 27.14 -1.60
CA GLU A 332 -34.38 28.54 -1.26
C GLU A 332 -32.90 28.90 -1.48
N ASN A 333 -31.94 28.09 -1.01
CA ASN A 333 -30.51 28.41 -1.19
C ASN A 333 -30.04 28.14 -2.62
N LEU A 334 -30.55 27.09 -3.25
CA LEU A 334 -30.31 26.86 -4.66
C LEU A 334 -30.90 28.01 -5.50
N LYS A 335 -32.10 28.50 -5.17
CA LYS A 335 -32.69 29.70 -5.79
C LYS A 335 -31.83 30.96 -5.59
N LYS A 336 -31.25 31.15 -4.41
CA LYS A 336 -30.32 32.27 -4.17
C LYS A 336 -29.07 32.18 -5.03
N LEU A 337 -28.50 30.96 -5.22
CA LEU A 337 -27.39 30.75 -6.17
C LEU A 337 -27.84 31.00 -7.61
N GLU A 338 -29.04 30.53 -8.00
CA GLU A 338 -29.63 30.81 -9.30
C GLU A 338 -29.79 32.33 -9.52
N GLU A 339 -30.30 33.07 -8.52
CA GLU A 339 -30.44 34.53 -8.56
C GLU A 339 -29.11 35.23 -8.75
N LEU A 340 -28.04 34.79 -8.02
CA LEU A 340 -26.69 35.35 -8.19
C LEU A 340 -26.15 35.12 -9.61
N ILE A 341 -26.35 33.92 -10.16
CA ILE A 341 -25.95 33.56 -11.51
C ILE A 341 -26.74 34.37 -12.55
N GLU A 342 -28.04 34.58 -12.35
CA GLU A 342 -28.88 35.41 -13.23
C GLU A 342 -28.53 36.89 -13.14
N GLU A 343 -28.15 37.41 -11.96
CA GLU A 343 -27.63 38.77 -11.80
C GLU A 343 -26.32 38.95 -12.64
N ASP A 344 -25.41 38.00 -12.57
CA ASP A 344 -24.17 38.02 -13.34
C ASP A 344 -24.41 37.88 -14.86
N ARG A 345 -25.39 37.08 -15.24
CA ARG A 345 -25.85 36.96 -16.64
C ARG A 345 -26.37 38.28 -17.17
N LYS A 346 -27.24 38.94 -16.43
CA LYS A 346 -27.80 40.28 -16.78
C LYS A 346 -26.70 41.35 -16.83
N ALA A 347 -25.69 41.24 -15.96
CA ALA A 347 -24.57 42.17 -15.92
C ALA A 347 -23.47 41.83 -16.97
N ASN A 348 -23.67 40.87 -17.85
CA ASN A 348 -22.71 40.36 -18.84
C ASN A 348 -21.36 39.88 -18.23
N LYS A 349 -21.36 39.48 -16.97
CA LYS A 349 -20.15 38.89 -16.30
C LYS A 349 -19.94 37.44 -16.70
N VAL A 350 -21.00 36.74 -17.12
CA VAL A 350 -20.96 35.34 -17.55
C VAL A 350 -21.79 35.15 -18.83
N HIS A 351 -21.29 34.34 -19.75
CA HIS A 351 -22.02 33.97 -20.95
C HIS A 351 -23.22 33.08 -20.63
N SER A 352 -24.35 33.27 -21.31
CA SER A 352 -25.59 32.53 -21.04
C SER A 352 -25.41 31.02 -21.02
N ALA A 353 -24.69 30.45 -22.00
CA ALA A 353 -24.45 29.02 -22.07
C ALA A 353 -23.64 28.49 -20.88
N THR A 354 -22.68 29.28 -20.38
CA THR A 354 -21.88 28.95 -19.19
C THR A 354 -22.73 28.97 -17.93
N ALA A 355 -23.57 30.01 -17.76
CA ALA A 355 -24.52 30.14 -16.65
C ALA A 355 -25.49 28.94 -16.60
N ASP A 356 -26.09 28.59 -17.72
CA ASP A 356 -27.04 27.47 -17.82
C ASP A 356 -26.37 26.13 -17.50
N ALA A 357 -25.10 25.94 -17.91
CA ALA A 357 -24.34 24.73 -17.64
C ALA A 357 -23.99 24.62 -16.14
N VAL A 358 -23.59 25.73 -15.51
CA VAL A 358 -23.30 25.75 -14.06
C VAL A 358 -24.55 25.49 -13.22
N LEU A 359 -25.71 26.06 -13.62
CA LEU A 359 -26.97 25.78 -12.96
C LEU A 359 -27.33 24.28 -13.03
N ARG A 360 -27.21 23.67 -14.21
CA ARG A 360 -27.45 22.23 -14.35
C ARG A 360 -26.47 21.39 -13.51
N ALA A 361 -25.20 21.80 -13.41
CA ALA A 361 -24.23 21.11 -12.59
C ALA A 361 -24.56 21.21 -11.09
N LEU A 362 -24.98 22.37 -10.60
CA LEU A 362 -25.45 22.58 -9.23
C LEU A 362 -26.70 21.74 -8.90
N MET A 363 -27.68 21.70 -9.82
CA MET A 363 -28.87 20.87 -9.63
C MET A 363 -28.53 19.38 -9.60
N ASN A 364 -27.66 18.92 -10.50
CA ASN A 364 -27.21 17.54 -10.52
C ASN A 364 -26.49 17.16 -9.22
N PHE A 365 -25.60 18.03 -8.73
CA PHE A 365 -24.89 17.84 -7.47
C PHE A 365 -25.85 17.75 -6.29
N TYR A 366 -26.85 18.65 -6.23
CA TYR A 366 -27.88 18.64 -5.21
C TYR A 366 -28.69 17.34 -5.23
N ASP A 367 -29.18 16.92 -6.40
CA ASP A 367 -29.99 15.71 -6.54
C ASP A 367 -29.16 14.45 -6.14
N LEU A 368 -27.89 14.40 -6.48
CA LEU A 368 -27.04 13.25 -6.20
C LEU A 368 -26.58 13.22 -4.73
N MET A 369 -25.97 14.30 -4.23
CA MET A 369 -25.30 14.32 -2.93
C MET A 369 -26.24 14.57 -1.75
N ILE A 370 -27.31 15.31 -1.97
CA ILE A 370 -28.22 15.71 -0.90
C ILE A 370 -29.48 14.86 -0.89
N LYS A 371 -30.16 14.70 -2.04
CA LYS A 371 -31.41 13.92 -2.09
C LYS A 371 -31.18 12.42 -2.14
N LYS A 372 -30.35 11.94 -3.09
CA LYS A 372 -30.17 10.51 -3.33
C LYS A 372 -29.30 9.87 -2.25
N HIS A 373 -28.06 10.35 -2.08
CA HIS A 373 -27.09 9.72 -1.17
C HIS A 373 -27.02 10.37 0.21
N LYS A 374 -27.59 11.56 0.38
CA LYS A 374 -27.71 12.28 1.65
C LYS A 374 -26.39 12.41 2.42
N ILE A 375 -25.27 12.59 1.71
CA ILE A 375 -23.93 12.64 2.32
C ILE A 375 -23.56 14.01 2.88
N ILE A 376 -24.29 15.07 2.51
CA ILE A 376 -24.12 16.39 3.09
C ILE A 376 -25.15 16.55 4.22
N PRO A 377 -24.74 16.99 5.43
CA PRO A 377 -25.65 17.13 6.56
C PRO A 377 -26.73 18.17 6.30
N ARG A 378 -27.93 18.01 6.86
CA ARG A 378 -28.99 19.03 6.81
C ARG A 378 -28.55 20.27 7.58
N TYR A 379 -29.20 21.42 7.28
CA TYR A 379 -28.95 22.66 8.00
C TYR A 379 -29.02 22.46 9.52
N GLY A 380 -28.04 22.99 10.23
CA GLY A 380 -27.93 22.84 11.68
C GLY A 380 -27.43 21.50 12.20
N ALA A 381 -27.31 20.47 11.33
CA ALA A 381 -26.68 19.19 11.70
C ALA A 381 -25.17 19.22 11.44
N LYS A 382 -24.38 18.61 12.34
CA LYS A 382 -22.94 18.45 12.13
C LYS A 382 -22.66 17.27 11.17
N ALA A 383 -21.61 17.41 10.36
CA ALA A 383 -21.04 16.29 9.62
C ALA A 383 -20.55 15.21 10.62
N THR A 384 -20.68 13.94 10.26
CA THR A 384 -20.14 12.84 11.09
C THR A 384 -18.63 12.70 10.90
N ILE A 385 -18.15 13.01 9.68
CA ILE A 385 -16.72 13.08 9.40
C ILE A 385 -16.32 14.57 9.43
N ASN A 386 -15.83 15.02 10.56
CA ASN A 386 -15.42 16.38 10.84
C ASN A 386 -14.10 16.42 11.62
N GLU A 387 -13.63 17.59 12.00
CA GLU A 387 -12.38 17.74 12.73
C GLU A 387 -12.37 17.02 14.09
N ASP A 388 -13.51 17.05 14.83
CA ASP A 388 -13.63 16.33 16.12
C ASP A 388 -13.52 14.82 15.94
N PHE A 389 -14.11 14.28 14.86
CA PHE A 389 -13.99 12.88 14.50
C PHE A 389 -12.53 12.48 14.21
N ILE A 390 -11.78 13.33 13.51
CA ILE A 390 -10.36 13.06 13.26
C ILE A 390 -9.56 13.08 14.56
N ASP A 391 -9.83 14.03 15.47
CA ASP A 391 -9.20 14.08 16.80
C ASP A 391 -9.48 12.81 17.60
N GLU A 392 -10.72 12.31 17.54
CA GLU A 392 -11.15 11.09 18.22
C GLU A 392 -10.43 9.84 17.70
N ILE A 393 -10.43 9.62 16.39
CA ILE A 393 -9.86 8.38 15.80
C ILE A 393 -8.34 8.33 15.88
N THR A 394 -7.67 9.48 15.91
CA THR A 394 -6.20 9.58 15.95
C THR A 394 -5.65 9.72 17.37
N ASN A 395 -6.48 9.58 18.40
CA ASN A 395 -6.04 9.68 19.80
C ASN A 395 -5.05 8.54 20.13
N PRO A 396 -3.79 8.84 20.51
CA PRO A 396 -2.78 7.83 20.80
C PRO A 396 -3.18 6.85 21.91
N LYS A 397 -3.89 7.33 22.92
CA LYS A 397 -4.32 6.53 24.09
C LYS A 397 -5.52 5.63 23.78
N SER A 398 -6.31 5.99 22.76
CA SER A 398 -7.53 5.29 22.37
C SER A 398 -7.61 5.18 20.83
N PRO A 399 -6.62 4.54 20.18
CA PRO A 399 -6.57 4.43 18.72
C PRO A 399 -7.75 3.65 18.20
N LYS A 400 -8.30 4.05 17.04
CA LYS A 400 -9.44 3.40 16.42
C LYS A 400 -9.10 2.83 15.05
N LEU A 401 -9.82 1.78 14.66
CA LEU A 401 -9.86 1.27 13.30
C LEU A 401 -11.16 1.75 12.65
N VAL A 402 -11.04 2.47 11.54
CA VAL A 402 -12.19 2.98 10.78
C VAL A 402 -12.24 2.27 9.43
N ILE A 403 -13.41 1.75 9.07
CA ILE A 403 -13.66 1.08 7.79
C ILE A 403 -14.70 1.93 7.03
N LEU A 404 -14.26 2.59 5.94
CA LEU A 404 -15.17 3.20 4.96
C LEU A 404 -15.67 2.06 4.08
N ASP A 405 -16.87 1.59 4.36
CA ASP A 405 -17.46 0.46 3.66
C ASP A 405 -18.07 0.90 2.32
N PHE A 406 -17.34 0.65 1.27
CA PHE A 406 -17.74 0.89 -0.11
C PHE A 406 -18.12 -0.38 -0.87
N SER A 407 -18.30 -1.48 -0.14
CA SER A 407 -18.83 -2.73 -0.67
C SER A 407 -20.29 -2.56 -1.14
N THR A 408 -20.84 -3.59 -1.74
CA THR A 408 -22.26 -3.63 -2.13
C THR A 408 -23.18 -3.45 -0.94
N GLU A 409 -22.77 -3.86 0.25
CA GLU A 409 -23.55 -3.77 1.48
C GLU A 409 -23.56 -2.33 2.05
N GLY A 410 -22.39 -1.68 2.12
CA GLY A 410 -22.24 -0.35 2.72
C GLY A 410 -22.53 0.80 1.75
N ALA A 411 -22.48 0.54 0.45
CA ALA A 411 -22.61 1.55 -0.61
C ALA A 411 -23.48 1.06 -1.78
N THR A 412 -24.61 0.44 -1.47
CA THR A 412 -25.55 -0.08 -2.48
C THR A 412 -25.97 1.02 -3.45
N GLY A 413 -25.72 0.80 -4.75
CA GLY A 413 -26.12 1.74 -5.82
C GLY A 413 -25.43 3.11 -5.77
N VAL A 414 -24.28 3.21 -5.11
CA VAL A 414 -23.48 4.44 -5.04
C VAL A 414 -22.45 4.45 -6.16
N ASP A 415 -22.49 5.49 -6.98
CA ASP A 415 -21.59 5.69 -8.10
C ASP A 415 -20.14 5.94 -7.64
N LEU A 416 -19.16 5.57 -8.49
CA LEU A 416 -17.74 5.76 -8.19
C LEU A 416 -17.39 7.23 -7.93
N SER A 417 -17.97 8.17 -8.66
CA SER A 417 -17.74 9.61 -8.49
C SER A 417 -18.10 10.11 -7.08
N VAL A 418 -19.18 9.55 -6.50
CA VAL A 418 -19.59 9.86 -5.12
C VAL A 418 -18.58 9.28 -4.11
N LYS A 419 -18.13 8.04 -4.33
CA LYS A 419 -17.08 7.41 -3.51
C LYS A 419 -15.76 8.21 -3.57
N GLN A 420 -15.37 8.65 -4.77
CA GLN A 420 -14.20 9.51 -4.99
C GLN A 420 -14.33 10.84 -4.24
N PHE A 421 -15.51 11.43 -4.28
CA PHE A 421 -15.78 12.67 -3.56
C PHE A 421 -15.66 12.50 -2.04
N VAL A 422 -16.23 11.44 -1.47
CA VAL A 422 -16.09 11.13 -0.04
C VAL A 422 -14.63 10.93 0.35
N VAL A 423 -13.87 10.14 -0.40
CA VAL A 423 -12.43 9.91 -0.13
C VAL A 423 -11.64 11.21 -0.25
N GLY A 424 -11.91 12.03 -1.26
CA GLY A 424 -11.29 13.33 -1.43
C GLY A 424 -11.53 14.26 -0.23
N ASN A 425 -12.77 14.31 0.25
CA ASN A 425 -13.12 15.12 1.44
C ASN A 425 -12.40 14.61 2.70
N VAL A 426 -12.43 13.30 2.94
CA VAL A 426 -11.73 12.70 4.08
C VAL A 426 -10.22 13.02 4.04
N LEU A 427 -9.59 12.87 2.87
CA LEU A 427 -8.17 13.19 2.70
C LEU A 427 -7.87 14.68 2.90
N ALA A 428 -8.73 15.58 2.40
CA ALA A 428 -8.58 17.02 2.61
C ALA A 428 -8.65 17.38 4.11
N LEU A 429 -9.63 16.82 4.80
CA LEU A 429 -9.81 17.02 6.24
C LEU A 429 -8.61 16.48 7.04
N LEU A 430 -8.17 15.27 6.73
CA LEU A 430 -6.98 14.66 7.34
C LEU A 430 -5.74 15.53 7.11
N PHE A 431 -5.50 15.97 5.88
CA PHE A 431 -4.34 16.77 5.54
C PHE A 431 -4.34 18.12 6.28
N LYS A 432 -5.49 18.80 6.34
CA LYS A 432 -5.71 20.03 7.11
C LYS A 432 -5.40 19.82 8.60
N LYS A 433 -5.98 18.78 9.22
CA LYS A 433 -5.81 18.47 10.65
C LYS A 433 -4.37 18.07 10.98
N PHE A 434 -3.76 17.20 10.21
CA PHE A 434 -2.39 16.75 10.44
C PHE A 434 -1.36 17.88 10.27
N THR A 435 -1.62 18.81 9.34
CA THR A 435 -0.85 20.05 9.23
C THR A 435 -1.01 20.90 10.50
N ALA A 436 -2.23 21.06 11.00
CA ALA A 436 -2.50 21.81 12.24
C ALA A 436 -1.85 21.16 13.47
N TYR A 437 -1.88 19.83 13.62
CA TYR A 437 -1.17 19.12 14.68
C TYR A 437 0.33 19.42 14.65
N ARG A 438 0.93 19.36 13.46
CA ARG A 438 2.36 19.65 13.31
C ARG A 438 2.72 21.09 13.71
N VAL A 439 1.90 22.07 13.35
CA VAL A 439 2.08 23.47 13.76
C VAL A 439 2.00 23.63 15.28
N LYS A 440 1.10 22.88 15.95
CA LYS A 440 0.96 22.87 17.42
C LYS A 440 2.03 22.03 18.13
N GLY A 441 2.92 21.36 17.40
CA GLY A 441 3.93 20.46 17.99
C GLY A 441 3.36 19.10 18.44
N GLU A 442 2.13 18.76 18.06
CA GLU A 442 1.53 17.46 18.35
C GLU A 442 2.00 16.41 17.34
N ASN A 443 2.52 15.29 17.84
CA ASN A 443 2.91 14.17 16.97
C ASN A 443 1.72 13.19 16.87
N ARG A 444 0.93 13.33 15.81
CA ARG A 444 -0.15 12.40 15.48
C ARG A 444 0.28 11.48 14.34
N LEU A 445 -0.27 10.27 14.33
CA LEU A 445 0.00 9.26 13.31
C LEU A 445 -1.32 8.61 12.89
N LEU A 446 -1.52 8.39 11.60
CA LEU A 446 -2.65 7.66 11.03
C LEU A 446 -2.20 6.90 9.79
N LEU A 447 -2.54 5.62 9.70
CA LEU A 447 -2.44 4.84 8.47
C LEU A 447 -3.75 4.93 7.69
N PHE A 448 -3.70 5.52 6.49
CA PHE A 448 -4.83 5.60 5.57
C PHE A 448 -4.63 4.61 4.43
N VAL A 449 -5.45 3.57 4.39
CA VAL A 449 -5.38 2.50 3.39
C VAL A 449 -6.44 2.73 2.32
N ILE A 450 -6.04 2.61 1.07
CA ILE A 450 -6.96 2.73 -0.08
C ILE A 450 -6.89 1.45 -0.90
N GLU A 451 -7.97 0.66 -0.88
CA GLU A 451 -8.15 -0.44 -1.82
C GLU A 451 -8.58 0.07 -3.19
N GLU A 452 -8.20 -0.68 -4.23
CA GLU A 452 -8.44 -0.32 -5.63
C GLU A 452 -7.99 1.12 -5.93
N ALA A 453 -6.75 1.45 -5.51
CA ALA A 453 -6.19 2.81 -5.52
C ALA A 453 -6.28 3.50 -6.90
N GLN A 454 -6.30 2.73 -8.01
CA GLN A 454 -6.51 3.25 -9.36
C GLN A 454 -7.85 3.98 -9.53
N ASN A 455 -8.85 3.68 -8.70
CA ASN A 455 -10.14 4.36 -8.74
C ASN A 455 -10.08 5.76 -8.13
N TYR A 456 -9.12 6.03 -7.26
CA TYR A 456 -9.00 7.32 -6.52
C TYR A 456 -7.85 8.19 -7.02
N ALA A 457 -6.81 7.57 -7.53
CA ALA A 457 -5.68 8.25 -8.18
C ALA A 457 -5.40 7.66 -9.56
N PRO A 458 -6.30 7.82 -10.53
CA PRO A 458 -6.14 7.22 -11.84
C PRO A 458 -5.01 7.85 -12.65
N ASN A 459 -4.26 7.01 -13.34
CA ASN A 459 -3.42 7.43 -14.46
C ASN A 459 -4.33 7.66 -15.67
N ILE A 460 -4.74 8.89 -15.90
CA ILE A 460 -5.72 9.27 -16.94
C ILE A 460 -5.28 8.91 -18.37
N GLN A 461 -3.98 8.69 -18.59
CA GLN A 461 -3.46 8.31 -19.91
C GLN A 461 -3.78 6.85 -20.26
N VAL A 462 -3.89 5.97 -19.25
CA VAL A 462 -4.06 4.52 -19.43
C VAL A 462 -5.39 4.03 -18.89
N TYR A 463 -5.95 4.74 -17.91
CA TYR A 463 -7.20 4.38 -17.23
C TYR A 463 -8.11 5.62 -17.12
N PRO A 464 -8.91 5.90 -18.15
CA PRO A 464 -9.72 7.12 -18.24
C PRO A 464 -11.01 7.02 -17.42
N VAL A 465 -10.89 6.88 -16.10
CA VAL A 465 -12.04 6.87 -15.16
C VAL A 465 -12.58 8.27 -14.89
N GLY A 466 -11.99 9.27 -15.51
CA GLY A 466 -12.35 10.66 -15.34
C GLY A 466 -11.56 11.37 -14.22
N PHE A 467 -11.87 12.66 -14.02
CA PHE A 467 -11.25 13.48 -12.99
C PHE A 467 -11.70 13.02 -11.60
N SER A 468 -10.74 12.87 -10.70
CA SER A 468 -11.00 12.57 -9.30
C SER A 468 -10.41 13.67 -8.42
N VAL A 469 -11.25 14.38 -7.65
CA VAL A 469 -10.78 15.33 -6.64
C VAL A 469 -9.83 14.65 -5.65
N ALA A 470 -10.10 13.39 -5.33
CA ALA A 470 -9.24 12.58 -4.48
C ALA A 470 -7.80 12.49 -5.02
N LYS A 471 -7.60 12.43 -6.35
CA LYS A 471 -6.27 12.33 -6.97
C LYS A 471 -5.35 13.50 -6.60
N LYS A 472 -5.84 14.74 -6.71
CA LYS A 472 -5.06 15.95 -6.41
C LYS A 472 -4.63 15.99 -4.95
N ILE A 473 -5.56 15.69 -4.04
CA ILE A 473 -5.32 15.69 -2.61
C ILE A 473 -4.43 14.50 -2.24
N LEU A 474 -4.67 13.33 -2.82
CA LEU A 474 -3.85 12.14 -2.59
C LEU A 474 -2.39 12.37 -3.03
N ALA A 475 -2.16 13.04 -4.16
CA ALA A 475 -0.83 13.43 -4.60
C ALA A 475 -0.14 14.39 -3.59
N SER A 476 -0.89 15.33 -3.02
CA SER A 476 -0.39 16.22 -1.97
C SER A 476 -0.05 15.46 -0.68
N VAL A 477 -0.90 14.53 -0.27
CA VAL A 477 -0.65 13.66 0.89
C VAL A 477 0.55 12.74 0.63
N ALA A 478 0.67 12.15 -0.55
CA ALA A 478 1.80 11.29 -0.91
C ALA A 478 3.14 12.04 -0.87
N THR A 479 3.17 13.31 -1.29
CA THR A 479 4.40 14.12 -1.35
C THR A 479 4.75 14.76 0.00
N GLN A 480 3.77 15.13 0.81
CA GLN A 480 3.97 15.94 2.02
C GLN A 480 3.51 15.25 3.32
N GLY A 481 2.58 14.31 3.25
CA GLY A 481 1.93 13.68 4.40
C GLY A 481 2.91 13.01 5.38
N ARG A 482 4.01 12.47 4.84
CA ARG A 482 5.10 11.90 5.64
C ARG A 482 5.58 12.84 6.77
N LYS A 483 5.71 14.14 6.47
CA LYS A 483 6.20 15.13 7.43
C LYS A 483 5.21 15.40 8.56
N PHE A 484 3.95 15.09 8.34
CA PHE A 484 2.86 15.37 9.25
C PHE A 484 2.37 14.12 10.02
N GLY A 485 2.88 12.91 9.67
CA GLY A 485 2.45 11.66 10.30
C GLY A 485 1.25 10.99 9.62
N LEU A 486 0.85 11.47 8.45
CA LEU A 486 -0.18 10.83 7.65
C LEU A 486 0.46 9.81 6.69
N CYS A 487 0.20 8.53 6.93
CA CYS A 487 0.78 7.41 6.20
C CYS A 487 -0.20 6.87 5.17
N LEU A 488 0.24 6.57 3.96
CA LEU A 488 -0.57 5.93 2.93
C LEU A 488 -0.20 4.46 2.76
N GLY A 489 -1.22 3.61 2.69
CA GLY A 489 -1.13 2.23 2.22
C GLY A 489 -1.99 2.07 0.97
N LEU A 490 -1.39 1.87 -0.20
CA LEU A 490 -2.13 1.70 -1.44
C LEU A 490 -2.23 0.22 -1.80
N VAL A 491 -3.43 -0.25 -2.12
CA VAL A 491 -3.66 -1.61 -2.60
C VAL A 491 -4.21 -1.53 -4.01
N THR A 492 -3.55 -2.19 -4.97
CA THR A 492 -3.97 -2.16 -6.37
C THR A 492 -3.67 -3.46 -7.12
N GLN A 493 -4.55 -3.84 -8.01
CA GLN A 493 -4.34 -4.96 -8.93
C GLN A 493 -3.70 -4.54 -10.25
N ARG A 494 -3.75 -3.27 -10.60
CA ARG A 494 -3.22 -2.70 -11.84
C ARG A 494 -2.36 -1.47 -11.50
N PRO A 495 -1.10 -1.68 -11.10
CA PRO A 495 -0.24 -0.58 -10.64
C PRO A 495 0.01 0.49 -11.73
N SER A 496 0.07 0.12 -13.00
CA SER A 496 0.20 1.06 -14.12
C SER A 496 -1.04 1.96 -14.31
N TYR A 497 -2.18 1.59 -13.73
CA TYR A 497 -3.42 2.39 -13.75
C TYR A 497 -3.48 3.44 -12.63
N VAL A 498 -2.59 3.34 -11.64
CA VAL A 498 -2.43 4.37 -10.61
C VAL A 498 -1.52 5.46 -11.13
N ASP A 499 -1.79 6.70 -10.73
CA ASP A 499 -0.97 7.86 -11.08
C ASP A 499 0.51 7.64 -10.77
N PRO A 500 1.42 7.81 -11.74
CA PRO A 500 2.85 7.54 -11.55
C PRO A 500 3.51 8.39 -10.45
N ILE A 501 3.04 9.63 -10.24
CA ILE A 501 3.57 10.51 -9.18
C ILE A 501 3.22 9.90 -7.82
N VAL A 502 1.97 9.50 -7.62
CA VAL A 502 1.51 8.87 -6.38
C VAL A 502 2.28 7.58 -6.11
N MET A 503 2.41 6.70 -7.13
CA MET A 503 3.14 5.43 -6.98
C MET A 503 4.63 5.63 -6.68
N SER A 504 5.27 6.63 -7.29
CA SER A 504 6.70 6.92 -7.05
C SER A 504 7.00 7.44 -5.64
N MET A 505 5.99 7.92 -4.92
CA MET A 505 6.13 8.35 -3.52
C MET A 505 6.07 7.19 -2.51
N MET A 506 5.68 5.99 -2.96
CA MET A 506 5.71 4.80 -2.12
C MET A 506 7.16 4.33 -1.94
N ASN A 507 7.58 4.15 -0.70
CA ASN A 507 8.96 3.76 -0.36
C ASN A 507 9.10 2.27 -0.03
N THR A 508 7.97 1.57 0.12
CA THR A 508 7.94 0.13 0.38
C THR A 508 6.89 -0.52 -0.49
N PHE A 509 7.25 -1.66 -1.05
CA PHE A 509 6.36 -2.43 -1.92
C PHE A 509 6.29 -3.88 -1.45
N ILE A 510 5.07 -4.41 -1.38
CA ILE A 510 4.78 -5.83 -1.21
C ILE A 510 4.12 -6.28 -2.51
N ILE A 511 4.89 -6.98 -3.34
CA ILE A 511 4.53 -7.27 -4.73
C ILE A 511 4.18 -8.74 -4.85
N HIS A 512 2.90 -9.04 -4.99
CA HIS A 512 2.42 -10.36 -5.38
C HIS A 512 2.53 -10.56 -6.90
N ARG A 513 1.97 -11.67 -7.42
CA ARG A 513 1.91 -11.92 -8.85
C ARG A 513 1.26 -10.75 -9.59
N VAL A 514 1.93 -10.24 -10.62
CA VAL A 514 1.44 -9.12 -11.45
C VAL A 514 1.23 -9.57 -12.90
N ALA A 515 0.43 -8.80 -13.64
CA ALA A 515 0.26 -9.03 -15.08
C ALA A 515 1.57 -8.73 -15.83
N PRO A 516 1.89 -9.45 -16.93
CA PRO A 516 3.13 -9.23 -17.69
C PRO A 516 3.35 -7.78 -18.11
N GLY A 517 2.28 -7.07 -18.49
CA GLY A 517 2.33 -5.66 -18.89
C GLY A 517 2.70 -4.70 -17.77
N ASP A 518 2.52 -5.09 -16.50
CA ASP A 518 2.80 -4.26 -15.34
C ASP A 518 4.23 -4.44 -14.78
N VAL A 519 4.95 -5.51 -15.18
CA VAL A 519 6.29 -5.84 -14.63
C VAL A 519 7.27 -4.67 -14.80
N ARG A 520 7.32 -4.08 -15.99
CA ARG A 520 8.22 -2.95 -16.27
C ARG A 520 7.89 -1.73 -15.41
N PHE A 521 6.61 -1.42 -15.26
CA PHE A 521 6.16 -0.31 -14.42
C PHE A 521 6.55 -0.54 -12.96
N VAL A 522 6.27 -1.74 -12.42
CA VAL A 522 6.64 -2.12 -11.04
C VAL A 522 8.15 -2.02 -10.84
N SER A 523 8.96 -2.55 -11.75
CA SER A 523 10.42 -2.44 -11.66
C SER A 523 10.87 -0.97 -11.65
N THR A 524 10.25 -0.11 -12.45
CA THR A 524 10.58 1.32 -12.49
C THR A 524 10.28 2.03 -11.18
N VAL A 525 9.07 1.84 -10.62
CA VAL A 525 8.65 2.57 -9.39
C VAL A 525 9.35 2.07 -8.13
N THR A 526 9.86 0.83 -8.14
CA THR A 526 10.65 0.27 -7.03
C THR A 526 12.13 0.65 -7.08
N GLY A 527 12.56 1.41 -8.09
CA GLY A 527 13.97 1.77 -8.29
C GLY A 527 14.80 0.69 -8.98
N GLY A 528 14.16 -0.31 -9.58
CA GLY A 528 14.78 -1.44 -10.27
C GLY A 528 14.73 -2.74 -9.44
N LEU A 529 14.25 -3.80 -10.06
CA LEU A 529 14.28 -5.14 -9.49
C LEU A 529 15.34 -6.00 -10.18
N PRO A 530 16.00 -6.90 -9.46
CA PRO A 530 16.87 -7.91 -10.09
C PRO A 530 16.10 -8.73 -11.14
N ARG A 531 16.72 -9.04 -12.26
CA ARG A 531 16.08 -9.74 -13.38
C ARG A 531 15.42 -11.07 -13.02
N TYR A 532 16.03 -11.83 -12.10
CA TYR A 532 15.43 -13.09 -11.63
C TYR A 532 14.12 -12.87 -10.87
N ILE A 533 13.99 -11.76 -10.13
CA ILE A 533 12.73 -11.36 -9.48
C ILE A 533 11.71 -10.96 -10.54
N GLU A 534 12.07 -10.07 -11.49
CA GLU A 534 11.17 -9.62 -12.56
C GLU A 534 10.56 -10.79 -13.34
N ARG A 535 11.38 -11.78 -13.72
CA ARG A 535 10.93 -12.98 -14.41
C ARG A 535 9.89 -13.75 -13.60
N ARG A 536 10.07 -13.83 -12.28
CA ARG A 536 9.22 -14.62 -11.39
C ARG A 536 7.89 -13.93 -11.05
N LEU A 537 7.81 -12.59 -11.13
CA LEU A 537 6.61 -11.82 -10.77
C LEU A 537 5.32 -12.27 -11.49
N THR A 538 5.41 -12.83 -12.69
CA THR A 538 4.23 -13.20 -13.49
C THR A 538 3.64 -14.57 -13.16
N TYR A 539 4.40 -15.45 -12.48
CA TYR A 539 3.97 -16.82 -12.18
C TYR A 539 4.08 -17.22 -10.70
N MET A 540 4.27 -16.23 -9.80
CA MET A 540 4.26 -16.51 -8.36
C MET A 540 2.94 -17.13 -7.91
N GLU A 541 3.03 -18.08 -6.99
CA GLU A 541 1.87 -18.70 -6.35
C GLU A 541 1.14 -17.69 -5.44
N PRO A 542 -0.17 -17.89 -5.17
CA PRO A 542 -0.89 -17.08 -4.21
C PRO A 542 -0.24 -17.06 -2.82
N GLY A 543 -0.17 -15.88 -2.20
CA GLY A 543 0.45 -15.69 -0.90
C GLY A 543 1.97 -15.52 -0.93
N LEU A 544 2.64 -15.80 -2.06
CA LEU A 544 4.04 -15.42 -2.25
C LEU A 544 4.12 -13.95 -2.69
N ALA A 545 5.06 -13.21 -2.10
CA ALA A 545 5.28 -11.80 -2.44
C ALA A 545 6.77 -11.46 -2.44
N VAL A 546 7.12 -10.37 -3.12
CA VAL A 546 8.43 -9.71 -2.98
C VAL A 546 8.25 -8.52 -2.06
N LEU A 547 9.00 -8.49 -0.96
CA LEU A 547 9.06 -7.35 -0.04
C LEU A 547 10.33 -6.53 -0.36
N THR A 548 10.16 -5.24 -0.64
CA THR A 548 11.26 -4.32 -0.94
C THR A 548 10.98 -2.92 -0.41
N GLY A 549 12.02 -2.16 -0.12
CA GLY A 549 11.93 -0.78 0.35
C GLY A 549 12.24 -0.61 1.83
N GLN A 550 11.93 0.56 2.38
CA GLN A 550 12.45 0.98 3.69
C GLN A 550 11.81 0.29 4.90
N MET A 551 10.60 -0.24 4.77
CA MET A 551 9.99 -1.05 5.82
C MET A 551 10.49 -2.52 5.78
N ASN A 552 11.22 -2.92 4.75
CA ASN A 552 11.89 -4.20 4.71
C ASN A 552 13.11 -4.16 5.65
N VAL A 553 13.24 -5.18 6.49
CA VAL A 553 14.41 -5.33 7.37
C VAL A 553 15.69 -5.54 6.58
N PHE A 554 15.56 -6.16 5.41
CA PHE A 554 16.66 -6.39 4.47
C PHE A 554 16.86 -5.18 3.55
N PRO A 555 18.11 -4.79 3.26
CA PRO A 555 18.41 -3.67 2.37
C PRO A 555 18.24 -4.00 0.88
N TYR A 556 17.61 -5.11 0.55
CA TYR A 556 17.38 -5.60 -0.82
C TYR A 556 16.05 -6.34 -0.91
N PRO A 557 15.48 -6.51 -2.12
CA PRO A 557 14.23 -7.23 -2.31
C PRO A 557 14.36 -8.71 -1.91
N VAL A 558 13.37 -9.24 -1.17
CA VAL A 558 13.32 -10.62 -0.70
C VAL A 558 11.97 -11.27 -1.02
N PHE A 559 11.97 -12.56 -1.29
CA PHE A 559 10.75 -13.34 -1.40
C PHE A 559 10.24 -13.72 -0.01
N VAL A 560 8.94 -13.49 0.21
CA VAL A 560 8.27 -13.76 1.49
C VAL A 560 6.96 -14.49 1.24
N LYS A 561 6.68 -15.51 2.02
CA LYS A 561 5.38 -16.18 2.06
C LYS A 561 4.55 -15.55 3.16
N ILE A 562 3.50 -14.86 2.78
CA ILE A 562 2.62 -14.16 3.73
C ILE A 562 1.73 -15.18 4.45
N ASP A 563 1.66 -15.09 5.76
CA ASP A 563 0.77 -15.91 6.56
C ASP A 563 -0.70 -15.58 6.26
N ARG A 564 -1.57 -16.55 6.41
CA ARG A 564 -3.00 -16.29 6.33
C ARG A 564 -3.43 -15.42 7.52
N ARG A 565 -4.32 -14.47 7.27
CA ARG A 565 -4.99 -13.73 8.33
C ARG A 565 -5.95 -14.65 9.10
N VAL A 566 -6.24 -14.32 10.35
CA VAL A 566 -7.13 -15.14 11.19
C VAL A 566 -8.59 -14.98 10.77
N SER A 567 -8.97 -13.81 10.27
CA SER A 567 -10.34 -13.53 9.80
C SER A 567 -10.59 -14.14 8.41
N HIS A 568 -11.63 -14.94 8.25
CA HIS A 568 -11.95 -15.66 7.00
C HIS A 568 -13.45 -15.72 6.71
N LYS A 569 -14.06 -14.63 6.29
CA LYS A 569 -15.46 -14.70 5.85
C LYS A 569 -15.66 -15.16 4.39
N TYR A 570 -14.64 -15.04 3.55
CA TYR A 570 -14.75 -15.29 2.10
C TYR A 570 -13.78 -16.33 1.53
N SER A 571 -13.08 -17.12 2.35
CA SER A 571 -12.14 -18.15 1.88
C SER A 571 -12.79 -19.49 1.50
N SER A 572 -14.12 -19.61 1.57
CA SER A 572 -14.83 -20.86 1.27
C SER A 572 -15.20 -21.02 -0.21
N LEU A 573 -14.75 -20.13 -1.10
CA LEU A 573 -15.00 -20.21 -2.55
C LEU A 573 -13.73 -20.39 -3.39
N THR A 574 -12.59 -20.76 -2.75
CA THR A 574 -11.36 -21.15 -3.47
C THR A 574 -10.82 -22.46 -2.92
#